data_9edf377945480deb509f37537a802364
#
_entry.id   9edf377945480deb509f37537a802364
#
_cell.length_a   1.000
_cell.length_b   1.000
_cell.length_c   1.000
_cell.angle_alpha   90.00
_cell.angle_beta   90.00
_cell.angle_gamma   90.00
#
_symmetry.space_group_name_H-M   'P 1'
#
loop_
_entity.id
_entity.type
_entity.pdbx_description
1 polymer ?
#
loop_
_entity_poly.entity_id
_entity_poly.type
_entity_poly.pdbx_seq_one_letter_code
_entity_poly.pdbx_strand_id
1 'polypeptide(L)'
;SGIKGGHIILLNPSTSEFYEKTKAQAISALGTYRNGLQVGGGMTPDNAQEFIDAGAQAVIVTSYVFKDGKINYDNLKKIYNAVGREHLVLDLSCRKKDGKYYIVTDRWQKFTDEIVNEKMLDNLLEYCTEFLIHAVDVEGKANGIEDELVSILGTWGKIPITYAGGV
;
A
#
# COMPACT_ATOMS: atom_id res chain seq x y z
N SER A 1 24.48 9.79 -1.35
CA SER A 1 23.77 8.80 -0.52
C SER A 1 23.25 7.68 -1.39
N GLY A 2 23.48 6.42 -1.00
CA GLY A 2 23.08 5.24 -1.77
C GLY A 2 21.62 4.80 -1.56
N ILE A 3 20.74 5.67 -1.05
CA ILE A 3 19.32 5.34 -0.85
C ILE A 3 18.64 5.33 -2.22
N LYS A 4 18.16 4.15 -2.61
CA LYS A 4 17.38 3.95 -3.82
C LYS A 4 15.93 3.62 -3.43
N GLY A 5 15.01 4.50 -3.81
CA GLY A 5 13.60 4.33 -3.53
C GLY A 5 13.13 5.07 -2.26
N GLY A 6 11.84 5.25 -2.17
CA GLY A 6 11.16 5.89 -1.05
C GLY A 6 9.66 5.95 -1.29
N HIS A 7 8.91 6.28 -0.23
CA HIS A 7 7.46 6.42 -0.27
C HIS A 7 7.06 7.86 0.03
N ILE A 8 6.09 8.37 -0.71
CA ILE A 8 5.40 9.63 -0.43
C ILE A 8 3.96 9.29 -0.11
N ILE A 9 3.48 9.64 1.07
CA ILE A 9 2.09 9.40 1.47
C ILE A 9 1.35 10.72 1.62
N LEU A 10 0.29 10.89 0.83
CA LEU A 10 -0.60 12.04 0.91
C LEU A 10 -1.59 11.81 2.05
N LEU A 11 -1.40 12.52 3.15
CA LEU A 11 -2.21 12.38 4.36
C LEU A 11 -3.50 13.20 4.32
N ASN A 12 -3.55 14.25 3.50
CA ASN A 12 -4.73 15.08 3.37
C ASN A 12 -5.73 14.44 2.39
N PRO A 13 -7.02 14.32 2.75
CA PRO A 13 -8.04 13.87 1.82
C PRO A 13 -8.22 14.89 0.70
N SER A 14 -8.69 14.44 -0.47
CA SER A 14 -8.91 15.30 -1.63
C SER A 14 -9.90 16.46 -1.41
N THR A 15 -10.69 16.37 -0.35
CA THR A 15 -11.62 17.43 0.08
C THR A 15 -10.98 18.48 0.97
N SER A 16 -9.72 18.30 1.38
CA SER A 16 -9.00 19.25 2.24
C SER A 16 -8.49 20.44 1.44
N GLU A 17 -8.57 21.64 2.01
CA GLU A 17 -7.96 22.85 1.43
C GLU A 17 -6.45 22.75 1.25
N PHE A 18 -5.78 21.87 2.00
CA PHE A 18 -4.34 21.64 1.91
C PHE A 18 -3.96 20.58 0.87
N TYR A 19 -4.93 19.89 0.27
CA TYR A 19 -4.66 18.79 -0.65
C TYR A 19 -3.86 19.21 -1.88
N GLU A 20 -4.27 20.28 -2.54
CA GLU A 20 -3.60 20.76 -3.76
C GLU A 20 -2.14 21.16 -3.49
N LYS A 21 -1.88 21.78 -2.34
CA LYS A 21 -0.50 22.14 -1.94
C LYS A 21 0.34 20.89 -1.69
N THR A 22 -0.19 19.92 -0.97
CA THR A 22 0.50 18.65 -0.67
C THR A 22 0.74 17.86 -1.94
N LYS A 23 -0.26 17.81 -2.83
CA LYS A 23 -0.16 17.17 -4.14
C LYS A 23 0.94 17.81 -5.00
N ALA A 24 1.00 19.14 -5.05
CA ALA A 24 2.02 19.87 -5.80
C ALA A 24 3.44 19.56 -5.28
N GLN A 25 3.62 19.45 -3.97
CA GLN A 25 4.89 19.04 -3.36
C GLN A 25 5.28 17.61 -3.75
N ALA A 26 4.32 16.68 -3.73
CA ALA A 26 4.53 15.31 -4.17
C ALA A 26 4.95 15.23 -5.64
N ILE A 27 4.25 15.92 -6.52
CA ILE A 27 4.57 15.99 -7.96
C ILE A 27 5.96 16.56 -8.20
N SER A 28 6.36 17.60 -7.47
CA SER A 28 7.70 18.18 -7.54
C SER A 28 8.78 17.16 -7.14
N ALA A 29 8.57 16.42 -6.05
CA ALA A 29 9.49 15.39 -5.60
C ALA A 29 9.61 14.24 -6.62
N LEU A 30 8.49 13.80 -7.20
CA LEU A 30 8.45 12.77 -8.23
C LEU A 30 9.22 13.19 -9.50
N GLY A 31 9.11 14.45 -9.90
CA GLY A 31 9.85 15.02 -11.02
C GLY A 31 11.37 15.04 -10.79
N THR A 32 11.79 15.26 -9.53
CA THR A 32 13.20 15.30 -9.13
C THR A 32 13.82 13.88 -9.09
N TYR A 33 13.06 12.89 -8.64
CA TYR A 33 13.50 11.51 -8.50
C TYR A 33 12.66 10.56 -9.36
N ARG A 34 12.68 10.79 -10.68
CA ARG A 34 11.87 9.99 -11.62
C ARG A 34 12.16 8.50 -11.48
N ASN A 35 11.09 7.71 -11.37
CA ASN A 35 11.11 6.26 -11.19
C ASN A 35 11.85 5.78 -9.93
N GLY A 36 12.03 6.65 -8.94
CA GLY A 36 12.67 6.31 -7.67
C GLY A 36 11.74 6.33 -6.46
N LEU A 37 10.52 6.89 -6.60
CA LEU A 37 9.58 7.07 -5.51
C LEU A 37 8.23 6.45 -5.81
N GLN A 38 7.64 5.85 -4.80
CA GLN A 38 6.25 5.38 -4.81
C GLN A 38 5.36 6.40 -4.10
N VAL A 39 4.13 6.57 -4.56
CA VAL A 39 3.18 7.51 -3.98
C VAL A 39 1.89 6.84 -3.56
N GLY A 40 1.41 7.16 -2.37
CA GLY A 40 0.17 6.63 -1.81
C GLY A 40 -0.67 7.71 -1.14
N GLY A 41 -1.84 7.31 -0.66
CA GLY A 41 -2.80 8.20 -0.03
C GLY A 41 -3.93 8.59 -0.98
N GLY A 42 -5.09 7.94 -0.83
CA GLY A 42 -6.27 8.22 -1.64
C GLY A 42 -6.14 7.90 -3.13
N MET A 43 -5.31 6.92 -3.50
CA MET A 43 -5.13 6.51 -4.89
C MET A 43 -6.37 5.81 -5.45
N THR A 44 -6.85 6.28 -6.59
CA THR A 44 -7.96 5.73 -7.38
C THR A 44 -7.57 5.72 -8.86
N PRO A 45 -8.33 5.04 -9.74
CA PRO A 45 -8.06 5.11 -11.18
C PRO A 45 -8.07 6.53 -11.75
N ASP A 46 -8.83 7.44 -11.13
CA ASP A 46 -9.00 8.82 -11.64
C ASP A 46 -7.74 9.69 -11.41
N ASN A 47 -6.98 9.44 -10.34
CA ASN A 47 -5.80 10.25 -10.02
C ASN A 47 -4.46 9.51 -10.17
N ALA A 48 -4.48 8.18 -10.19
CA ALA A 48 -3.25 7.38 -10.19
C ALA A 48 -2.36 7.65 -11.40
N GLN A 49 -2.94 7.77 -12.59
CA GLN A 49 -2.18 8.00 -13.83
C GLN A 49 -1.43 9.33 -13.79
N GLU A 50 -2.00 10.36 -13.19
CA GLU A 50 -1.33 11.66 -13.05
C GLU A 50 -0.01 11.56 -12.28
N PHE A 51 0.01 10.78 -11.21
CA PHE A 51 1.24 10.56 -10.43
C PHE A 51 2.27 9.72 -11.19
N ILE A 52 1.83 8.73 -11.95
CA ILE A 52 2.73 7.95 -12.83
C ILE A 52 3.35 8.86 -13.89
N ASP A 53 2.56 9.70 -14.54
CA ASP A 53 3.03 10.66 -15.54
C ASP A 53 3.99 11.71 -14.96
N ALA A 54 3.79 12.08 -13.70
CA ALA A 54 4.67 12.98 -12.96
C ALA A 54 6.02 12.36 -12.59
N GLY A 55 6.17 11.04 -12.70
CA GLY A 55 7.42 10.32 -12.48
C GLY A 55 7.43 9.32 -11.33
N ALA A 56 6.26 8.98 -10.76
CA ALA A 56 6.17 7.92 -9.76
C ALA A 56 6.58 6.56 -10.36
N GLN A 57 7.33 5.78 -9.60
CA GLN A 57 7.64 4.41 -9.95
C GLN A 57 6.37 3.54 -9.90
N ALA A 58 5.57 3.73 -8.86
CA ALA A 58 4.31 3.05 -8.66
C ALA A 58 3.38 3.87 -7.75
N VAL A 59 2.09 3.54 -7.79
CA VAL A 59 1.11 4.03 -6.82
C VAL A 59 0.83 2.96 -5.77
N ILE A 60 0.71 3.38 -4.51
CA ILE A 60 0.37 2.52 -3.38
C ILE A 60 -1.13 2.66 -3.13
N VAL A 61 -1.86 1.57 -3.27
CA VAL A 61 -3.31 1.53 -3.12
C VAL A 61 -3.68 0.81 -1.84
N THR A 62 -4.54 1.43 -1.04
CA THR A 62 -5.04 0.91 0.23
C THR A 62 -6.53 0.61 0.17
N SER A 63 -7.35 1.51 0.66
CA SER A 63 -8.79 1.31 0.85
C SER A 63 -9.60 1.14 -0.43
N TYR A 64 -9.15 1.65 -1.56
CA TYR A 64 -9.90 1.57 -2.82
C TYR A 64 -10.23 0.12 -3.25
N VAL A 65 -9.33 -0.82 -2.96
CA VAL A 65 -9.49 -2.24 -3.33
C VAL A 65 -10.21 -3.07 -2.28
N PHE A 66 -10.65 -2.44 -1.18
CA PHE A 66 -11.46 -3.09 -0.15
C PHE A 66 -12.83 -2.44 -0.05
N LYS A 67 -13.87 -3.24 0.02
CA LYS A 67 -15.25 -2.79 0.20
C LYS A 67 -16.02 -3.79 1.05
N ASP A 68 -16.81 -3.30 1.99
CA ASP A 68 -17.67 -4.12 2.84
C ASP A 68 -16.91 -5.27 3.54
N GLY A 69 -15.67 -5.00 3.97
CA GLY A 69 -14.83 -5.96 4.66
C GLY A 69 -14.20 -7.03 3.77
N LYS A 70 -14.20 -6.86 2.45
CA LYS A 70 -13.66 -7.82 1.49
C LYS A 70 -12.85 -7.16 0.39
N ILE A 71 -12.00 -7.94 -0.27
CA ILE A 71 -11.34 -7.51 -1.50
C ILE A 71 -12.39 -7.28 -2.58
N ASN A 72 -12.41 -6.07 -3.12
CA ASN A 72 -13.24 -5.72 -4.26
C ASN A 72 -12.44 -5.92 -5.56
N TYR A 73 -12.61 -7.07 -6.18
CA TYR A 73 -11.88 -7.42 -7.41
C TYR A 73 -12.24 -6.54 -8.60
N ASP A 74 -13.45 -5.97 -8.65
CA ASP A 74 -13.81 -5.03 -9.71
C ASP A 74 -12.99 -3.75 -9.60
N ASN A 75 -12.86 -3.20 -8.39
CA ASN A 75 -12.02 -2.05 -8.14
C ASN A 75 -10.54 -2.37 -8.35
N LEU A 76 -10.09 -3.54 -7.93
CA LEU A 76 -8.72 -4.00 -8.15
C LEU A 76 -8.39 -4.06 -9.67
N LYS A 77 -9.29 -4.60 -10.46
CA LYS A 77 -9.15 -4.63 -11.92
C LYS A 77 -9.16 -3.23 -12.54
N LYS A 78 -9.99 -2.32 -12.03
CA LYS A 78 -10.04 -0.94 -12.52
C LYS A 78 -8.71 -0.22 -12.31
N ILE A 79 -8.13 -0.29 -11.12
CA ILE A 79 -6.82 0.34 -10.86
C ILE A 79 -5.69 -0.36 -11.62
N TYR A 80 -5.73 -1.68 -11.71
CA TYR A 80 -4.80 -2.46 -12.52
C TYR A 80 -4.82 -2.03 -14.00
N ASN A 81 -6.01 -1.88 -14.58
CA ASN A 81 -6.16 -1.42 -15.97
C ASN A 81 -5.72 0.02 -16.18
N ALA A 82 -5.82 0.86 -15.15
CA ALA A 82 -5.41 2.26 -15.23
C ALA A 82 -3.89 2.44 -15.26
N VAL A 83 -3.15 1.71 -14.43
CA VAL A 83 -1.71 1.95 -14.24
C VAL A 83 -0.83 0.76 -14.65
N GLY A 84 -1.38 -0.44 -14.75
CA GLY A 84 -0.66 -1.67 -15.02
C GLY A 84 -0.02 -2.29 -13.78
N ARG A 85 0.32 -3.57 -13.87
CA ARG A 85 0.92 -4.34 -12.77
C ARG A 85 2.22 -3.72 -12.26
N GLU A 86 3.06 -3.25 -13.17
CA GLU A 86 4.40 -2.72 -12.86
C GLU A 86 4.37 -1.42 -12.04
N HIS A 87 3.24 -0.72 -12.06
CA HIS A 87 3.04 0.55 -11.38
C HIS A 87 2.06 0.46 -10.19
N LEU A 88 1.75 -0.76 -9.74
CA LEU A 88 0.80 -0.98 -8.65
C LEU A 88 1.46 -1.68 -7.47
N VAL A 89 1.36 -1.04 -6.31
CA VAL A 89 1.72 -1.60 -5.00
C VAL A 89 0.45 -1.68 -4.16
N LEU A 90 0.21 -2.82 -3.54
CA LEU A 90 -0.93 -3.00 -2.63
C LEU A 90 -0.46 -2.88 -1.19
N ASP A 91 -1.06 -1.96 -0.46
CA ASP A 91 -0.88 -1.83 0.98
C ASP A 91 -1.88 -2.73 1.71
N LEU A 92 -1.35 -3.69 2.42
CA LEU A 92 -2.10 -4.64 3.22
C LEU A 92 -1.85 -4.37 4.71
N SER A 93 -2.26 -3.20 5.17
CA SER A 93 -2.22 -2.86 6.60
C SER A 93 -3.02 -3.88 7.40
N CYS A 94 -2.46 -4.42 8.46
CA CYS A 94 -3.08 -5.51 9.21
C CYS A 94 -2.92 -5.38 10.72
N ARG A 95 -3.83 -6.04 11.45
CA ARG A 95 -3.81 -6.16 12.90
C ARG A 95 -4.08 -7.61 13.32
N LYS A 96 -3.43 -8.02 14.39
CA LYS A 96 -3.62 -9.36 14.97
C LYS A 96 -4.94 -9.45 15.74
N LYS A 97 -5.73 -10.47 15.42
CA LYS A 97 -6.98 -10.80 16.12
C LYS A 97 -7.18 -12.32 16.09
N ASP A 98 -7.44 -12.91 17.24
CA ASP A 98 -7.65 -14.36 17.40
C ASP A 98 -6.54 -15.21 16.74
N GLY A 99 -5.30 -14.77 16.89
CA GLY A 99 -4.12 -15.46 16.35
C GLY A 99 -3.91 -15.32 14.83
N LYS A 100 -4.68 -14.46 14.16
CA LYS A 100 -4.59 -14.21 12.72
C LYS A 100 -4.39 -12.74 12.43
N TYR A 101 -3.82 -12.42 11.26
CA TYR A 101 -3.61 -11.05 10.81
C TYR A 101 -4.71 -10.67 9.82
N TYR A 102 -5.64 -9.82 10.27
CA TYR A 102 -6.73 -9.31 9.44
C TYR A 102 -6.34 -7.99 8.81
N ILE A 103 -6.66 -7.83 7.52
CA ILE A 103 -6.56 -6.52 6.87
C ILE A 103 -7.48 -5.53 7.58
N VAL A 104 -6.97 -4.33 7.80
CA VAL A 104 -7.73 -3.23 8.39
C VAL A 104 -7.79 -2.04 7.44
N THR A 105 -8.91 -1.35 7.45
CA THR A 105 -9.20 -0.18 6.62
C THR A 105 -9.64 0.98 7.51
N ASP A 106 -10.02 2.10 6.90
CA ASP A 106 -10.53 3.28 7.58
C ASP A 106 -9.58 3.77 8.70
N ARG A 107 -8.34 4.09 8.31
CA ARG A 107 -7.26 4.46 9.22
C ARG A 107 -7.04 3.42 10.32
N TRP A 108 -7.07 2.13 9.92
CA TRP A 108 -6.78 0.97 10.76
C TRP A 108 -7.82 0.66 11.85
N GLN A 109 -8.97 1.33 11.81
CA GLN A 109 -10.01 1.18 12.81
C GLN A 109 -11.00 0.06 12.49
N LYS A 110 -11.11 -0.30 11.20
CA LYS A 110 -12.12 -1.24 10.72
C LYS A 110 -11.49 -2.54 10.25
N PHE A 111 -11.79 -3.64 10.97
CA PHE A 111 -11.39 -4.98 10.53
C PHE A 111 -12.17 -5.41 9.30
N THR A 112 -11.49 -6.06 8.38
CA THR A 112 -12.09 -6.78 7.27
C THR A 112 -12.19 -8.27 7.60
N ASP A 113 -12.84 -9.04 6.72
CA ASP A 113 -12.87 -10.50 6.79
C ASP A 113 -11.66 -11.15 6.10
N GLU A 114 -10.77 -10.33 5.56
CA GLU A 114 -9.59 -10.78 4.80
C GLU A 114 -8.40 -11.00 5.73
N ILE A 115 -7.83 -12.20 5.65
CA ILE A 115 -6.68 -12.61 6.45
C ILE A 115 -5.43 -12.63 5.57
N VAL A 116 -4.34 -12.06 6.08
CA VAL A 116 -3.03 -12.14 5.42
C VAL A 116 -2.50 -13.56 5.55
N ASN A 117 -2.50 -14.29 4.45
CA ASN A 117 -1.97 -15.63 4.32
C ASN A 117 -1.48 -15.88 2.89
N GLU A 118 -0.82 -17.00 2.67
CA GLU A 118 -0.26 -17.35 1.36
C GLU A 118 -1.31 -17.37 0.25
N LYS A 119 -2.52 -17.85 0.53
CA LYS A 119 -3.61 -17.91 -0.44
C LYS A 119 -4.06 -16.51 -0.88
N MET A 120 -4.21 -15.58 0.07
CA MET A 120 -4.55 -14.18 -0.26
C MET A 120 -3.45 -13.55 -1.12
N LEU A 121 -2.20 -13.73 -0.74
CA LEU A 121 -1.06 -13.18 -1.47
C LEU A 121 -0.98 -13.76 -2.90
N ASP A 122 -1.24 -15.05 -3.07
CA ASP A 122 -1.33 -15.68 -4.40
C ASP A 122 -2.46 -15.09 -5.25
N ASN A 123 -3.61 -14.81 -4.65
CA ASN A 123 -4.75 -14.21 -5.37
C ASN A 123 -4.47 -12.77 -5.82
N LEU A 124 -3.61 -12.05 -5.12
CA LEU A 124 -3.27 -10.65 -5.42
C LEU A 124 -1.99 -10.51 -6.27
N LEU A 125 -1.18 -11.56 -6.36
CA LEU A 125 0.12 -11.57 -7.02
C LEU A 125 0.09 -11.09 -8.47
N GLU A 126 -0.95 -11.43 -9.22
CA GLU A 126 -1.07 -11.09 -10.63
C GLU A 126 -1.39 -9.62 -10.89
N TYR A 127 -1.85 -8.89 -9.86
CA TYR A 127 -2.31 -7.49 -9.99
C TYR A 127 -1.26 -6.46 -9.61
N CYS A 128 -0.23 -6.83 -8.87
CA CYS A 128 0.76 -5.88 -8.36
C CYS A 128 2.19 -6.38 -8.47
N THR A 129 3.12 -5.47 -8.31
CA THR A 129 4.56 -5.77 -8.35
C THR A 129 5.20 -5.87 -6.98
N GLU A 130 4.51 -5.37 -5.94
CA GLU A 130 5.02 -5.32 -4.56
C GLU A 130 3.86 -5.27 -3.59
N PHE A 131 4.05 -5.84 -2.41
CA PHE A 131 3.19 -5.62 -1.25
C PHE A 131 3.88 -4.73 -0.23
N LEU A 132 3.15 -3.75 0.30
CA LEU A 132 3.50 -3.01 1.50
C LEU A 132 2.67 -3.58 2.65
N ILE A 133 3.31 -4.20 3.61
CA ILE A 133 2.65 -4.81 4.78
C ILE A 133 2.93 -3.96 6.01
N HIS A 134 1.89 -3.42 6.59
CA HIS A 134 1.96 -2.53 7.73
C HIS A 134 1.32 -3.21 8.95
N ALA A 135 2.16 -3.62 9.91
CA ALA A 135 1.72 -4.21 11.16
C ALA A 135 1.40 -3.10 12.19
N VAL A 136 0.15 -2.68 12.22
CA VAL A 136 -0.30 -1.47 12.95
C VAL A 136 -0.08 -1.57 14.46
N ASP A 137 -0.27 -2.75 15.05
CA ASP A 137 -0.21 -2.91 16.51
C ASP A 137 1.19 -2.73 17.11
N VAL A 138 2.24 -2.89 16.30
CA VAL A 138 3.63 -2.77 16.74
C VAL A 138 4.32 -1.51 16.23
N GLU A 139 3.69 -0.77 15.33
CA GLU A 139 4.24 0.46 14.79
C GLU A 139 4.45 1.51 15.89
N GLY A 140 5.62 2.13 15.90
CA GLY A 140 5.97 3.19 16.86
C GLY A 140 6.13 2.74 18.31
N LYS A 141 6.04 1.45 18.61
CA LYS A 141 6.14 0.91 19.96
C LYS A 141 7.55 0.41 20.32
N ALA A 142 8.43 0.26 19.34
CA ALA A 142 9.77 -0.29 19.49
C ALA A 142 9.81 -1.63 20.28
N ASN A 143 8.75 -2.43 20.16
CA ASN A 143 8.57 -3.70 20.87
C ASN A 143 8.99 -4.92 20.04
N GLY A 144 9.67 -4.70 18.92
CA GLY A 144 10.04 -5.75 17.98
C GLY A 144 9.01 -5.96 16.87
N ILE A 145 9.39 -6.73 15.89
CA ILE A 145 8.55 -7.06 14.72
C ILE A 145 7.56 -8.17 15.07
N GLU A 146 6.50 -8.29 14.28
CA GLU A 146 5.57 -9.42 14.36
C GLU A 146 6.17 -10.66 13.69
N ASP A 147 6.91 -11.47 14.45
CA ASP A 147 7.69 -12.60 13.94
C ASP A 147 6.86 -13.60 13.13
N GLU A 148 5.65 -13.92 13.59
CA GLU A 148 4.75 -14.83 12.87
C GLU A 148 4.37 -14.29 11.50
N LEU A 149 4.04 -12.99 11.41
CA LEU A 149 3.70 -12.32 10.17
C LEU A 149 4.89 -12.31 9.21
N VAL A 150 6.05 -11.91 9.70
CA VAL A 150 7.30 -11.88 8.91
C VAL A 150 7.66 -13.29 8.42
N SER A 151 7.43 -14.31 9.22
CA SER A 151 7.64 -15.71 8.82
C SER A 151 6.72 -16.13 7.68
N ILE A 152 5.44 -15.79 7.74
CA ILE A 152 4.46 -16.05 6.65
C ILE A 152 4.93 -15.38 5.36
N LEU A 153 5.29 -14.10 5.43
CA LEU A 153 5.72 -13.30 4.29
C LEU A 153 7.03 -13.82 3.69
N GLY A 154 8.00 -14.15 4.52
CA GLY A 154 9.31 -14.68 4.11
C GLY A 154 9.21 -16.05 3.45
N THR A 155 8.37 -16.93 3.98
CA THR A 155 8.13 -18.27 3.40
C THR A 155 7.44 -18.15 2.03
N TRP A 156 6.50 -17.23 1.88
CA TRP A 156 5.80 -17.02 0.61
C TRP A 156 6.72 -16.42 -0.46
N GLY A 157 7.38 -15.33 -0.22
CA GLY A 157 8.51 -14.71 -0.94
C GLY A 157 8.48 -14.65 -2.48
N LYS A 158 7.31 -14.56 -3.13
CA LYS A 158 7.20 -14.61 -4.61
C LYS A 158 7.43 -13.25 -5.29
N ILE A 159 7.17 -12.14 -4.62
CA ILE A 159 7.47 -10.78 -5.07
C ILE A 159 8.03 -9.96 -3.90
N PRO A 160 8.64 -8.78 -4.18
CA PRO A 160 9.11 -7.90 -3.11
C PRO A 160 8.01 -7.54 -2.12
N ILE A 161 8.35 -7.56 -0.83
CA ILE A 161 7.49 -7.16 0.26
C ILE A 161 8.24 -6.14 1.11
N THR A 162 7.66 -4.97 1.28
CA THR A 162 8.13 -3.98 2.25
C THR A 162 7.33 -4.14 3.53
N TYR A 163 8.00 -4.45 4.63
CA TYR A 163 7.38 -4.56 5.94
C TYR A 163 7.60 -3.27 6.73
N ALA A 164 6.55 -2.75 7.33
CA ALA A 164 6.58 -1.61 8.23
C ALA A 164 5.92 -1.97 9.57
N GLY A 165 6.62 -1.68 10.68
CA GLY A 165 6.11 -1.87 12.02
C GLY A 165 7.14 -2.48 12.97
N GLY A 166 7.17 -2.01 14.21
CA GLY A 166 7.95 -2.58 15.30
C GLY A 166 9.46 -2.32 15.29
N VAL A 167 9.93 -1.43 14.42
CA VAL A 167 11.36 -1.06 14.31
C VAL A 167 11.64 0.22 15.08
#